data_032c6603812fa8070f59375719329092
#
_entry.id   032c6603812fa8070f59375719329092
#
_cell.length_a   1.000
_cell.length_b   1.000
_cell.length_c   1.000
_cell.angle_alpha   90.00
_cell.angle_beta   90.00
_cell.angle_gamma   90.00
#
_symmetry.space_group_name_H-M   'P 1'
#
loop_
_entity.id
_entity.type
_entity.pdbx_description
1 polymer ?
#
loop_
_entity_poly.entity_id
_entity_poly.type
_entity_poly.pdbx_seq_one_letter_code
_entity_poly.pdbx_strand_id
1 'polypeptide(L)'
;VAVLVPNVGGGGTVLQPPTPETGEGIAQDGLSLDIIDYDENGDLMIGGRAPTGASIQVYIDNEPVGGVIADGNGRWQVKPAKPVSVGLHTLRVDQVAPPNARVIARVETPFSRAAFAEAAPGSMVVQPGNSLWRIARRTYGHGLRYSLIFEANKEQIRDPDLIYPGQVFVLPKH
;
A
#
# COMPACT_ATOMS: atom_id res chain seq x y z
N VAL A 1 -4.72 -10.04 -12.98
CA VAL A 1 -5.31 -9.14 -11.97
C VAL A 1 -4.76 -9.58 -10.63
N ALA A 2 -3.88 -8.77 -10.05
CA ALA A 2 -3.36 -9.01 -8.70
C ALA A 2 -4.43 -8.61 -7.68
N VAL A 3 -4.79 -9.51 -6.79
CA VAL A 3 -5.70 -9.24 -5.68
C VAL A 3 -4.85 -8.97 -4.45
N LEU A 4 -5.02 -7.80 -3.84
CA LEU A 4 -4.44 -7.47 -2.55
C LEU A 4 -5.30 -8.09 -1.46
N VAL A 5 -4.76 -9.06 -0.76
CA VAL A 5 -5.40 -9.60 0.46
C VAL A 5 -4.66 -9.03 1.66
N PRO A 6 -5.33 -8.32 2.55
CA PRO A 6 -4.69 -7.82 3.76
C PRO A 6 -4.25 -9.01 4.62
N ASN A 7 -2.97 -9.03 4.98
CA ASN A 7 -2.45 -9.98 5.94
C ASN A 7 -2.62 -9.43 7.35
N VAL A 8 -2.97 -10.30 8.29
CA VAL A 8 -3.12 -9.98 9.71
C VAL A 8 -1.74 -9.56 10.26
N GLY A 9 -1.49 -8.26 10.29
CA GLY A 9 -0.19 -7.75 10.74
C GLY A 9 0.28 -6.48 10.04
N GLY A 10 -0.53 -5.87 9.19
CA GLY A 10 -0.26 -4.59 8.55
C GLY A 10 0.54 -4.73 7.25
N GLY A 11 -0.15 -4.74 6.16
CA GLY A 11 0.38 -4.70 4.81
C GLY A 11 -0.38 -5.64 3.90
N GLY A 12 -0.93 -5.11 2.82
CA GLY A 12 -1.43 -5.97 1.74
C GLY A 12 -0.25 -6.64 1.04
N THR A 13 -0.20 -7.95 1.06
CA THR A 13 0.81 -8.70 0.30
C THR A 13 0.26 -9.01 -1.08
N VAL A 14 1.04 -8.80 -2.11
CA VAL A 14 0.70 -9.26 -3.46
C VAL A 14 0.75 -10.79 -3.43
N LEU A 15 -0.40 -11.44 -3.48
CA LEU A 15 -0.51 -12.92 -3.42
C LEU A 15 -0.03 -13.63 -4.67
N GLN A 16 0.12 -12.90 -5.74
CA GLN A 16 0.59 -13.46 -7.00
C GLN A 16 1.68 -12.54 -7.54
N PRO A 17 2.93 -13.01 -7.64
CA PRO A 17 3.93 -12.26 -8.39
C PRO A 17 3.38 -12.06 -9.80
N PRO A 18 3.55 -10.87 -10.40
CA PRO A 18 3.14 -10.65 -11.77
C PRO A 18 3.82 -11.71 -12.65
N THR A 19 3.01 -12.57 -13.25
CA THR A 19 3.50 -13.47 -14.29
C THR A 19 3.93 -12.56 -15.43
N PRO A 20 5.16 -12.63 -15.94
CA PRO A 20 5.54 -11.88 -17.12
C PRO A 20 4.62 -12.34 -18.25
N GLU A 21 3.62 -11.55 -18.60
CA GLU A 21 2.97 -11.74 -19.88
C GLU A 21 4.02 -11.46 -20.95
N THR A 22 4.21 -12.43 -21.79
CA THR A 22 5.12 -12.48 -22.91
C THR A 22 4.93 -11.28 -23.86
N GLY A 23 5.57 -10.22 -23.54
CA GLY A 23 5.81 -9.06 -24.35
C GLY A 23 7.14 -8.50 -23.91
N GLU A 24 8.23 -8.99 -24.49
CA GLU A 24 9.62 -8.49 -24.45
C GLU A 24 9.94 -7.48 -23.32
N GLY A 25 9.73 -7.86 -22.07
CA GLY A 25 10.03 -7.08 -20.91
C GLY A 25 10.70 -7.97 -19.88
N ILE A 26 11.96 -7.83 -19.74
CA ILE A 26 12.90 -8.61 -18.94
C ILE A 26 12.48 -8.56 -17.46
N ALA A 27 11.72 -9.54 -17.03
CA ALA A 27 11.63 -9.93 -15.62
C ALA A 27 12.77 -10.90 -15.31
N GLN A 28 13.99 -10.46 -15.48
CA GLN A 28 15.20 -11.17 -15.04
C GLN A 28 16.09 -10.16 -14.34
N ASP A 29 16.62 -10.57 -13.21
CA ASP A 29 17.60 -9.93 -12.36
C ASP A 29 17.08 -9.27 -11.09
N GLY A 30 16.20 -9.97 -10.35
CA GLY A 30 16.01 -9.67 -8.94
C GLY A 30 15.12 -8.46 -8.62
N LEU A 31 14.50 -7.81 -9.61
CA LEU A 31 13.48 -6.79 -9.35
C LEU A 31 12.15 -7.44 -9.00
N SER A 32 11.61 -7.12 -7.82
CA SER A 32 10.27 -7.52 -7.40
C SER A 32 9.50 -6.35 -6.80
N LEU A 33 8.19 -6.44 -6.89
CA LEU A 33 7.24 -5.60 -6.18
C LEU A 33 6.56 -6.49 -5.13
N ASP A 34 6.84 -6.23 -3.85
CA ASP A 34 6.41 -7.10 -2.76
C ASP A 34 5.30 -6.45 -1.92
N ILE A 35 5.27 -5.12 -1.85
CA ILE A 35 4.40 -4.37 -0.93
C ILE A 35 3.75 -3.21 -1.67
N ILE A 36 2.44 -3.12 -1.57
CA ILE A 36 1.65 -1.91 -1.81
C ILE A 36 0.81 -1.71 -0.55
N ASP A 37 1.14 -0.73 0.27
CA ASP A 37 0.52 -0.50 1.58
C ASP A 37 0.26 0.98 1.82
N TYR A 38 -0.41 1.29 2.91
CA TYR A 38 -0.67 2.66 3.34
C TYR A 38 -0.01 2.90 4.70
N ASP A 39 0.70 4.02 4.82
CA ASP A 39 1.29 4.39 6.10
C ASP A 39 0.22 4.87 7.11
N GLU A 40 0.67 5.22 8.31
CA GLU A 40 -0.20 5.70 9.39
C GLU A 40 -1.02 6.95 9.02
N ASN A 41 -0.59 7.69 8.01
CA ASN A 41 -1.26 8.90 7.51
C ASN A 41 -2.22 8.60 6.35
N GLY A 42 -2.24 7.35 5.86
CA GLY A 42 -3.01 6.93 4.69
C GLY A 42 -2.31 7.24 3.37
N ASP A 43 -1.00 7.53 3.42
CA ASP A 43 -0.19 7.71 2.22
C ASP A 43 0.28 6.37 1.69
N LEU A 44 0.26 6.23 0.37
CA LEU A 44 0.66 5.02 -0.32
C LEU A 44 2.15 4.76 -0.12
N MET A 45 2.51 3.53 0.24
CA MET A 45 3.87 3.03 0.33
C MET A 45 4.05 1.86 -0.62
N ILE A 46 5.02 1.95 -1.49
CA ILE A 46 5.33 0.94 -2.52
C ILE A 46 6.73 0.43 -2.24
N GLY A 47 6.91 -0.88 -2.19
CA GLY A 47 8.21 -1.46 -1.88
C GLY A 47 8.43 -2.84 -2.48
N GLY A 48 9.69 -3.23 -2.53
CA GLY A 48 10.08 -4.52 -3.07
C GLY A 48 11.57 -4.77 -2.95
N ARG A 49 12.06 -5.66 -3.79
CA ARG A 49 13.48 -6.01 -3.83
C ARG A 49 14.08 -5.73 -5.20
N ALA A 50 15.37 -5.45 -5.22
CA ALA A 50 16.19 -5.28 -6.40
C ALA A 50 17.65 -5.58 -6.04
N PRO A 51 18.54 -5.73 -7.02
CA PRO A 51 19.98 -5.81 -6.74
C PRO A 51 20.44 -4.60 -5.92
N THR A 52 21.36 -4.86 -4.98
CA THR A 52 21.96 -3.81 -4.13
C THR A 52 22.50 -2.67 -4.99
N GLY A 53 22.12 -1.43 -4.65
CA GLY A 53 22.54 -0.25 -5.38
C GLY A 53 21.82 -0.02 -6.71
N ALA A 54 20.81 -0.83 -7.04
CA ALA A 54 20.01 -0.64 -8.25
C ALA A 54 19.19 0.66 -8.15
N SER A 55 19.15 1.43 -9.22
CA SER A 55 18.30 2.62 -9.33
C SER A 55 16.89 2.21 -9.77
N ILE A 56 15.90 2.54 -8.96
CA ILE A 56 14.50 2.20 -9.17
C ILE A 56 13.71 3.46 -9.43
N GLN A 57 12.86 3.43 -10.47
CA GLN A 57 11.92 4.47 -10.81
C GLN A 57 10.51 3.90 -10.73
N VAL A 58 9.61 4.60 -10.06
CA VAL A 58 8.22 4.18 -9.87
C VAL A 58 7.28 5.14 -10.58
N TYR A 59 6.32 4.58 -11.31
CA TYR A 59 5.31 5.30 -12.07
C TYR A 59 3.92 4.81 -11.72
N ILE A 60 2.97 5.71 -11.69
CA ILE A 60 1.54 5.40 -11.61
C ILE A 60 0.86 6.05 -12.81
N ASP A 61 0.14 5.26 -13.61
CA ASP A 61 -0.50 5.69 -14.86
C ASP A 61 0.48 6.41 -15.81
N ASN A 62 1.72 5.91 -15.90
CA ASN A 62 2.83 6.48 -16.64
C ASN A 62 3.38 7.82 -16.10
N GLU A 63 2.86 8.34 -15.00
CA GLU A 63 3.43 9.51 -14.33
C GLU A 63 4.50 9.08 -13.31
N PRO A 64 5.70 9.68 -13.29
CA PRO A 64 6.72 9.37 -12.31
C PRO A 64 6.28 9.85 -10.93
N VAL A 65 6.27 8.95 -9.96
CA VAL A 65 5.84 9.26 -8.58
C VAL A 65 6.98 9.23 -7.58
N GLY A 66 8.13 8.68 -7.96
CA GLY A 66 9.34 8.67 -7.15
C GLY A 66 10.44 7.78 -7.70
N GLY A 67 11.64 7.99 -7.18
CA GLY A 67 12.80 7.18 -7.48
C GLY A 67 13.62 6.92 -6.21
N VAL A 68 14.28 5.77 -6.15
CA VAL A 68 15.07 5.33 -5.00
C VAL A 68 16.21 4.42 -5.44
N ILE A 69 17.25 4.33 -4.63
CA ILE A 69 18.32 3.34 -4.78
C ILE A 69 18.07 2.21 -3.79
N ALA A 70 18.12 0.95 -4.25
CA ALA A 70 18.00 -0.21 -3.39
C ALA A 70 19.13 -0.24 -2.35
N ASP A 71 18.77 -0.52 -1.11
CA ASP A 71 19.70 -0.53 0.02
C ASP A 71 20.68 -1.71 -0.03
N GLY A 72 21.57 -1.79 0.98
CA GLY A 72 22.58 -2.86 1.10
C GLY A 72 22.00 -4.28 1.22
N ASN A 73 20.72 -4.40 1.55
CA ASN A 73 19.96 -5.65 1.63
C ASN A 73 19.12 -5.92 0.38
N GLY A 74 19.25 -5.09 -0.65
CA GLY A 74 18.47 -5.18 -1.87
C GLY A 74 17.00 -4.79 -1.69
N ARG A 75 16.66 -4.00 -0.68
CA ARG A 75 15.29 -3.50 -0.45
C ARG A 75 15.16 -2.08 -0.97
N TRP A 76 14.00 -1.78 -1.51
CA TRP A 76 13.64 -0.44 -1.94
C TRP A 76 12.23 -0.09 -1.48
N GLN A 77 11.99 1.19 -1.24
CA GLN A 77 10.69 1.70 -0.84
C GLN A 77 10.51 3.12 -1.37
N VAL A 78 9.34 3.40 -1.93
CA VAL A 78 8.96 4.70 -2.46
C VAL A 78 7.61 5.12 -1.88
N LYS A 79 7.54 6.37 -1.45
CA LYS A 79 6.30 7.04 -1.08
C LYS A 79 6.01 8.07 -2.18
N PRO A 80 4.88 7.96 -2.91
CA PRO A 80 4.51 8.96 -3.91
C PRO A 80 4.45 10.35 -3.31
N ALA A 81 5.02 11.33 -4.00
CA ALA A 81 5.02 12.72 -3.54
C ALA A 81 3.63 13.38 -3.59
N LYS A 82 2.73 12.82 -4.40
CA LYS A 82 1.35 13.27 -4.52
C LYS A 82 0.39 12.17 -4.13
N PRO A 83 -0.76 12.51 -3.53
CA PRO A 83 -1.82 11.53 -3.26
C PRO A 83 -2.27 10.89 -4.57
N VAL A 84 -2.37 9.57 -4.58
CA VAL A 84 -2.94 8.82 -5.70
C VAL A 84 -4.45 8.92 -5.62
N SER A 85 -5.13 9.15 -6.73
CA SER A 85 -6.59 9.24 -6.76
C SER A 85 -7.23 7.87 -6.50
N VAL A 86 -8.53 7.90 -6.18
CA VAL A 86 -9.33 6.69 -6.05
C VAL A 86 -9.59 6.10 -7.43
N GLY A 87 -9.56 4.79 -7.55
CA GLY A 87 -9.84 4.09 -8.79
C GLY A 87 -8.82 3.00 -9.14
N LEU A 88 -8.94 2.53 -10.36
CA LEU A 88 -8.00 1.57 -10.94
C LEU A 88 -6.81 2.32 -11.54
N HIS A 89 -5.62 1.90 -11.20
CA HIS A 89 -4.36 2.46 -11.65
C HIS A 89 -3.44 1.37 -12.18
N THR A 90 -2.46 1.77 -12.98
CA THR A 90 -1.36 0.90 -13.38
C THR A 90 -0.09 1.35 -12.67
N LEU A 91 0.46 0.49 -11.82
CA LEU A 91 1.74 0.69 -11.16
C LEU A 91 2.84 0.06 -12.02
N ARG A 92 3.86 0.85 -12.35
CA ARG A 92 5.05 0.41 -13.06
C ARG A 92 6.29 0.72 -12.25
N VAL A 93 7.17 -0.26 -12.14
CA VAL A 93 8.47 -0.15 -11.47
C VAL A 93 9.55 -0.51 -12.48
N ASP A 94 10.44 0.41 -12.74
CA ASP A 94 11.56 0.27 -13.66
C ASP A 94 12.88 0.27 -12.89
N GLN A 95 13.70 -0.74 -13.11
CA GLN A 95 15.11 -0.71 -12.75
C GLN A 95 15.89 -0.09 -13.91
N VAL A 96 16.64 0.95 -13.64
CA VAL A 96 17.37 1.70 -14.67
C VAL A 96 18.88 1.65 -14.46
N ALA A 97 19.61 1.54 -15.57
CA ALA A 97 21.06 1.57 -15.55
C ALA A 97 21.59 2.97 -15.90
N PRO A 98 22.56 3.49 -15.13
CA PRO A 98 23.27 4.71 -15.51
C PRO A 98 24.19 4.45 -16.73
N PRO A 99 24.60 5.48 -17.51
CA PRO A 99 24.24 6.89 -17.33
C PRO A 99 22.94 7.29 -18.03
N ASN A 100 22.37 6.47 -18.91
CA ASN A 100 21.32 6.85 -19.85
C ASN A 100 19.90 6.49 -19.37
N ALA A 101 19.72 6.10 -18.10
CA ALA A 101 18.45 5.65 -17.55
C ALA A 101 17.76 4.53 -18.39
N ARG A 102 18.58 3.69 -19.03
CA ARG A 102 18.08 2.54 -19.79
C ARG A 102 17.37 1.58 -18.84
N VAL A 103 16.13 1.23 -19.15
CA VAL A 103 15.38 0.20 -18.39
C VAL A 103 16.02 -1.15 -18.64
N ILE A 104 16.41 -1.84 -17.56
CA ILE A 104 17.02 -3.19 -17.58
C ILE A 104 16.08 -4.24 -16.98
N ALA A 105 15.15 -3.83 -16.11
CA ALA A 105 14.07 -4.68 -15.62
C ALA A 105 12.81 -3.83 -15.40
N ARG A 106 11.64 -4.45 -15.55
CA ARG A 106 10.34 -3.79 -15.37
C ARG A 106 9.35 -4.75 -14.71
N VAL A 107 8.59 -4.21 -13.77
CA VAL A 107 7.39 -4.84 -13.21
C VAL A 107 6.22 -3.90 -13.42
N GLU A 108 5.13 -4.41 -13.97
CA GLU A 108 3.91 -3.66 -14.16
C GLU A 108 2.72 -4.45 -13.63
N THR A 109 1.86 -3.80 -12.85
CA THR A 109 0.68 -4.44 -12.27
C THR A 109 -0.46 -3.45 -12.10
N PRO A 110 -1.71 -3.84 -12.42
CA PRO A 110 -2.86 -3.04 -12.07
C PRO A 110 -3.08 -3.12 -10.54
N PHE A 111 -3.40 -1.99 -9.92
CA PHE A 111 -3.86 -1.94 -8.54
C PHE A 111 -5.08 -1.02 -8.41
N SER A 112 -5.93 -1.31 -7.45
CA SER A 112 -7.10 -0.49 -7.18
C SER A 112 -6.93 0.23 -5.85
N ARG A 113 -7.05 1.56 -5.87
CA ARG A 113 -7.22 2.34 -4.65
C ARG A 113 -8.70 2.49 -4.37
N ALA A 114 -9.17 1.86 -3.28
CA ALA A 114 -10.53 2.06 -2.83
C ALA A 114 -10.75 3.51 -2.39
N ALA A 115 -11.92 4.07 -2.71
CA ALA A 115 -12.35 5.29 -2.08
C ALA A 115 -12.33 5.09 -0.56
N PHE A 116 -11.81 6.06 0.18
CA PHE A 116 -12.31 6.24 1.54
C PHE A 116 -13.80 6.58 1.33
N ALA A 117 -14.67 5.59 1.47
CA ALA A 117 -16.09 5.88 1.44
C ALA A 117 -16.29 7.01 2.45
N GLU A 118 -16.91 8.11 2.02
CA GLU A 118 -17.29 9.16 2.95
C GLU A 118 -18.29 8.52 3.91
N ALA A 119 -17.76 8.05 5.01
CA ALA A 119 -18.57 7.54 6.08
C ALA A 119 -19.41 8.72 6.61
N ALA A 120 -20.62 8.45 7.04
CA ALA A 120 -21.45 9.47 7.68
C ALA A 120 -20.64 10.23 8.75
N PRO A 121 -20.91 11.51 9.01
CA PRO A 121 -20.21 12.27 10.02
C PRO A 121 -20.12 11.50 11.34
N GLY A 122 -18.90 11.26 11.83
CA GLY A 122 -18.64 10.44 13.02
C GLY A 122 -18.58 8.94 12.79
N SER A 123 -18.45 8.50 11.54
CA SER A 123 -18.13 7.11 11.20
C SER A 123 -16.99 7.02 10.19
N MET A 124 -16.42 5.85 10.03
CA MET A 124 -15.41 5.56 9.01
C MET A 124 -15.53 4.15 8.46
N VAL A 125 -15.09 3.96 7.23
CA VAL A 125 -14.96 2.63 6.63
C VAL A 125 -13.55 2.11 6.85
N VAL A 126 -13.43 0.90 7.40
CA VAL A 126 -12.14 0.24 7.58
C VAL A 126 -11.49 -0.02 6.23
N GLN A 127 -10.25 0.41 6.10
CA GLN A 127 -9.45 0.21 4.90
C GLN A 127 -8.44 -0.94 5.10
N PRO A 128 -7.95 -1.55 4.02
CA PRO A 128 -6.82 -2.48 4.11
C PRO A 128 -5.67 -1.86 4.90
N GLY A 129 -5.08 -2.66 5.82
CA GLY A 129 -3.99 -2.20 6.69
C GLY A 129 -4.41 -1.39 7.92
N ASN A 130 -5.70 -1.06 8.09
CA ASN A 130 -6.18 -0.43 9.31
C ASN A 130 -6.16 -1.42 10.50
N SER A 131 -5.88 -0.88 11.69
CA SER A 131 -6.15 -1.51 12.98
C SER A 131 -6.90 -0.50 13.86
N LEU A 132 -7.60 -0.97 14.88
CA LEU A 132 -8.28 -0.06 15.81
C LEU A 132 -7.31 0.91 16.46
N TRP A 133 -6.08 0.47 16.74
CA TRP A 133 -5.02 1.32 17.30
C TRP A 133 -4.63 2.46 16.34
N ARG A 134 -4.42 2.11 15.05
CA ARG A 134 -4.09 3.12 13.99
C ARG A 134 -5.23 4.10 13.79
N ILE A 135 -6.46 3.61 13.76
CA ILE A 135 -7.66 4.43 13.62
C ILE A 135 -7.76 5.39 14.82
N ALA A 136 -7.63 4.88 16.04
CA ALA A 136 -7.70 5.69 17.25
C ALA A 136 -6.61 6.75 17.31
N ARG A 137 -5.38 6.40 16.94
CA ARG A 137 -4.26 7.34 16.89
C ARG A 137 -4.52 8.48 15.91
N ARG A 138 -5.09 8.16 14.74
CA ARG A 138 -5.42 9.15 13.71
C ARG A 138 -6.60 10.04 14.13
N THR A 139 -7.62 9.46 14.75
CA THR A 139 -8.86 10.18 15.11
C THR A 139 -8.72 10.97 16.41
N TYR A 140 -8.06 10.39 17.40
CA TYR A 140 -7.96 10.93 18.78
C TYR A 140 -6.56 11.35 19.20
N GLY A 141 -5.57 11.20 18.31
CA GLY A 141 -4.17 11.48 18.60
C GLY A 141 -3.44 10.40 19.42
N HIS A 142 -4.17 9.42 19.97
CA HIS A 142 -3.62 8.38 20.86
C HIS A 142 -4.16 6.99 20.50
N GLY A 143 -3.28 6.07 20.13
CA GLY A 143 -3.65 4.70 19.75
C GLY A 143 -4.33 3.90 20.86
N LEU A 144 -3.98 4.18 22.15
CA LEU A 144 -4.59 3.51 23.31
C LEU A 144 -6.09 3.81 23.47
N ARG A 145 -6.61 4.84 22.79
CA ARG A 145 -8.05 5.13 22.76
C ARG A 145 -8.83 4.22 21.80
N TYR A 146 -8.20 3.19 21.25
CA TYR A 146 -8.91 2.19 20.42
C TYR A 146 -10.09 1.54 21.16
N SER A 147 -10.02 1.47 22.48
CA SER A 147 -11.11 0.96 23.31
C SER A 147 -12.42 1.74 23.13
N LEU A 148 -12.38 3.04 22.88
CA LEU A 148 -13.57 3.86 22.60
C LEU A 148 -14.25 3.40 21.29
N ILE A 149 -13.44 3.12 20.26
CA ILE A 149 -13.96 2.64 18.98
C ILE A 149 -14.50 1.22 19.15
N PHE A 150 -13.78 0.36 19.86
CA PHE A 150 -14.21 -1.00 20.12
C PHE A 150 -15.55 -1.03 20.89
N GLU A 151 -15.66 -0.27 21.97
CA GLU A 151 -16.88 -0.16 22.78
C GLU A 151 -18.09 0.30 21.96
N ALA A 152 -17.89 1.30 21.10
CA ALA A 152 -18.95 1.85 20.25
C ALA A 152 -19.39 0.90 19.12
N ASN A 153 -18.60 -0.15 18.83
CA ASN A 153 -18.83 -1.07 17.71
C ASN A 153 -18.82 -2.55 18.15
N LYS A 154 -19.07 -2.83 19.40
CA LYS A 154 -19.03 -4.22 19.97
C LYS A 154 -19.88 -5.23 19.21
N GLU A 155 -20.98 -4.78 18.64
CA GLU A 155 -21.87 -5.67 17.88
C GLU A 155 -21.24 -6.15 16.57
N GLN A 156 -20.29 -5.38 16.03
CA GLN A 156 -19.61 -5.67 14.77
C GLN A 156 -18.20 -6.26 14.98
N ILE A 157 -17.56 -5.93 16.11
CA ILE A 157 -16.18 -6.32 16.41
C ILE A 157 -16.20 -7.37 17.51
N ARG A 158 -15.94 -8.61 17.14
CA ARG A 158 -15.80 -9.72 18.10
C ARG A 158 -14.42 -9.74 18.76
N ASP A 159 -13.40 -9.40 17.99
CA ASP A 159 -12.01 -9.36 18.41
C ASP A 159 -11.40 -8.04 17.95
N PRO A 160 -10.86 -7.20 18.86
CA PRO A 160 -10.28 -5.91 18.52
C PRO A 160 -9.05 -6.01 17.60
N ASP A 161 -8.41 -7.17 17.54
CA ASP A 161 -7.27 -7.42 16.66
C ASP A 161 -7.70 -7.91 15.27
N LEU A 162 -8.99 -8.23 15.09
CA LEU A 162 -9.56 -8.76 13.86
C LEU A 162 -10.65 -7.82 13.31
N ILE A 163 -10.23 -6.82 12.57
CA ILE A 163 -11.13 -5.95 11.81
C ILE A 163 -10.92 -6.17 10.31
N TYR A 164 -11.99 -6.03 9.54
CA TYR A 164 -11.97 -6.33 8.12
C TYR A 164 -12.22 -5.09 7.27
N PRO A 165 -11.53 -4.93 6.14
CA PRO A 165 -11.83 -3.88 5.17
C PRO A 165 -13.29 -3.90 4.74
N GLY A 166 -13.90 -2.71 4.64
CA GLY A 166 -15.30 -2.54 4.31
C GLY A 166 -16.24 -2.46 5.53
N GLN A 167 -15.80 -2.81 6.74
CA GLN A 167 -16.58 -2.55 7.95
C GLN A 167 -16.74 -1.03 8.18
N VAL A 168 -17.91 -0.62 8.65
CA VAL A 168 -18.18 0.79 8.97
C VAL A 168 -18.24 0.95 10.49
N PHE A 169 -17.29 1.69 11.05
CA PHE A 169 -17.21 1.94 12.48
C PHE A 169 -17.70 3.33 12.85
N VAL A 170 -18.47 3.40 13.92
CA VAL A 170 -18.82 4.65 14.58
C VAL A 170 -17.59 5.13 15.38
N LEU A 171 -17.24 6.39 15.20
CA LEU A 171 -16.16 7.06 15.91
C LEU A 171 -16.80 8.03 16.94
N PRO A 172 -16.92 7.63 18.22
CA PRO A 172 -17.54 8.49 19.23
C PRO A 172 -16.71 9.76 19.43
N LYS A 173 -17.39 10.89 19.61
CA LYS A 173 -16.74 12.12 20.08
C LYS A 173 -16.39 11.94 21.54
N HIS A 174 -15.19 12.34 21.94
CA HIS A 174 -14.73 12.31 23.34
C HIS A 174 -14.81 13.71 23.95
#